data_5caf0813db0b123fa4af57591202f37a
#
_entry.id   5caf0813db0b123fa4af57591202f37a
#
_cell.length_a   1.000
_cell.length_b   1.000
_cell.length_c   1.000
_cell.angle_alpha   90.00
_cell.angle_beta   90.00
_cell.angle_gamma   90.00
#
_symmetry.space_group_name_H-M   'P 1'
#
loop_
_entity.id
_entity.type
_entity.pdbx_description
1 polymer ?
#
loop_
_entity_poly.entity_id
_entity_poly.type
_entity_poly.pdbx_seq_one_letter_code
_entity_poly.pdbx_strand_id
1 'polypeptide(L)'
;MARNILVVEDDRNISDLIRMYLEKEGFDVRIAYDGGKAVEEYDRQAPDMVLLDIMLPVMDGWSVCAHIREKAKTPIIMLTAKSEV
;
A
#
# COMPACT_ATOMS: atom_id res chain seq x y z
N MET A 1 -19.11 -0.92 -8.90
CA MET A 1 -18.24 0.02 -8.22
C MET A 1 -16.83 -0.52 -8.14
N ALA A 2 -15.88 0.36 -8.39
CA ALA A 2 -14.50 -0.07 -8.36
C ALA A 2 -14.03 -0.28 -6.93
N ARG A 3 -13.20 -1.28 -6.72
CA ARG A 3 -12.57 -1.49 -5.43
C ARG A 3 -11.39 -0.55 -5.28
N ASN A 4 -11.15 -0.13 -4.06
CA ASN A 4 -10.13 0.86 -3.74
C ASN A 4 -8.91 0.16 -3.19
N ILE A 5 -7.75 0.40 -3.80
CA ILE A 5 -6.50 -0.21 -3.37
C ILE A 5 -5.52 0.89 -2.98
N LEU A 6 -4.93 0.75 -1.80
CA LEU A 6 -3.86 1.64 -1.38
C LEU A 6 -2.53 0.94 -1.61
N VAL A 7 -1.69 1.55 -2.43
CA VAL A 7 -0.35 1.03 -2.74
C VAL A 7 0.65 1.85 -1.94
N VAL A 8 1.45 1.16 -1.13
CA VAL A 8 2.46 1.81 -0.30
C VAL A 8 3.83 1.39 -0.81
N GLU A 9 4.46 2.27 -1.58
CA GLU A 9 5.71 2.00 -2.25
C GLU A 9 6.44 3.31 -2.50
N ASP A 10 7.69 3.40 -2.07
CA ASP A 10 8.45 4.65 -2.20
C ASP A 10 9.08 4.82 -3.58
N ASP A 11 9.30 3.76 -4.31
CA ASP A 11 9.86 3.83 -5.66
C ASP A 11 8.74 4.23 -6.63
N ARG A 12 8.86 5.44 -7.20
CA ARG A 12 7.79 5.97 -8.04
C ARG A 12 7.64 5.18 -9.34
N ASN A 13 8.71 4.63 -9.87
CA ASN A 13 8.61 3.81 -11.07
C ASN A 13 7.82 2.54 -10.80
N ILE A 14 8.06 1.93 -9.65
CA ILE A 14 7.34 0.71 -9.28
C ILE A 14 5.89 1.03 -8.96
N SER A 15 5.65 2.08 -8.19
CA SER A 15 4.27 2.42 -7.82
C SER A 15 3.46 2.81 -9.05
N ASP A 16 4.06 3.52 -9.99
CA ASP A 16 3.34 3.89 -11.22
C ASP A 16 3.01 2.66 -12.06
N LEU A 17 3.92 1.71 -12.12
CA LEU A 17 3.68 0.48 -12.85
C LEU A 17 2.55 -0.32 -12.22
N ILE A 18 2.56 -0.44 -10.89
CA ILE A 18 1.50 -1.14 -10.17
C ILE A 18 0.16 -0.44 -10.41
N ARG A 19 0.15 0.88 -10.32
CA ARG A 19 -1.08 1.65 -10.57
C ARG A 19 -1.63 1.35 -11.96
N MET A 20 -0.75 1.37 -12.96
CA MET A 20 -1.18 1.17 -14.33
C MET A 20 -1.86 -0.18 -14.50
N TYR A 21 -1.27 -1.23 -13.95
CA TYR A 21 -1.85 -2.56 -14.02
C TYR A 21 -3.19 -2.64 -13.31
N LEU A 22 -3.26 -2.07 -12.12
CA LEU A 22 -4.48 -2.18 -11.32
C LEU A 22 -5.62 -1.36 -11.91
N GLU A 23 -5.29 -0.17 -12.42
CA GLU A 23 -6.33 0.65 -13.05
C GLU A 23 -6.85 0.00 -14.32
N LYS A 24 -5.98 -0.69 -15.03
CA LYS A 24 -6.39 -1.42 -16.22
C LYS A 24 -7.39 -2.52 -15.88
N GLU A 25 -7.27 -3.09 -14.68
CA GLU A 25 -8.19 -4.13 -14.22
C GLU A 25 -9.45 -3.57 -13.56
N GLY A 26 -9.60 -2.25 -13.54
CA GLY A 26 -10.80 -1.64 -13.02
C GLY A 26 -10.76 -1.21 -11.57
N PHE A 27 -9.58 -1.21 -10.95
CA PHE A 27 -9.46 -0.77 -9.57
C PHE A 27 -9.18 0.73 -9.47
N ASP A 28 -9.64 1.33 -8.39
CA ASP A 28 -9.23 2.69 -8.04
C ASP A 28 -7.98 2.57 -7.19
N VAL A 29 -6.95 3.33 -7.53
CA VAL A 29 -5.64 3.19 -6.87
C VAL A 29 -5.21 4.51 -6.26
N ARG A 30 -4.82 4.46 -4.99
CA ARG A 30 -4.16 5.57 -4.33
C ARG A 30 -2.76 5.10 -3.97
N ILE A 31 -1.80 6.02 -3.97
CA ILE A 31 -0.42 5.68 -3.66
C ILE A 31 0.06 6.52 -2.50
N ALA A 32 0.71 5.84 -1.55
CA ALA A 32 1.44 6.50 -0.48
C ALA A 32 2.91 6.15 -0.66
N TYR A 33 3.77 7.15 -0.57
CA TYR A 33 5.19 6.95 -0.86
C TYR A 33 6.03 6.68 0.38
N ASP A 34 5.41 6.70 1.56
CA ASP A 34 6.10 6.31 2.78
C ASP A 34 5.06 5.83 3.79
N GLY A 35 5.56 5.27 4.90
CA GLY A 35 4.67 4.69 5.90
C GLY A 35 3.80 5.70 6.60
N GLY A 36 4.32 6.90 6.83
CA GLY A 36 3.54 7.96 7.47
C GLY A 36 2.35 8.36 6.62
N LYS A 37 2.58 8.51 5.31
CA LYS A 37 1.49 8.83 4.38
C LYS A 37 0.51 7.68 4.27
N ALA A 38 1.00 6.44 4.35
CA ALA A 38 0.14 5.27 4.29
C ALA A 38 -0.85 5.28 5.45
N VAL A 39 -0.37 5.57 6.65
CA VAL A 39 -1.22 5.62 7.83
C VAL A 39 -2.26 6.72 7.68
N GLU A 40 -1.84 7.91 7.23
CA GLU A 40 -2.76 9.02 7.01
C GLU A 40 -3.84 8.66 6.00
N GLU A 41 -3.44 8.07 4.88
CA GLU A 41 -4.41 7.71 3.84
C GLU A 41 -5.36 6.63 4.31
N TYR A 42 -4.84 5.65 5.05
CA TYR A 42 -5.69 4.60 5.58
C TYR A 42 -6.73 5.17 6.54
N ASP A 43 -6.30 6.05 7.43
CA ASP A 43 -7.21 6.63 8.42
C ASP A 43 -8.23 7.55 7.77
N ARG A 44 -7.85 8.23 6.70
CA ARG A 44 -8.75 9.12 6.00
C ARG A 44 -9.84 8.35 5.27
N GLN A 45 -9.46 7.27 4.63
CA GLN A 45 -10.41 6.42 3.90
C GLN A 45 -9.82 5.03 3.79
N ALA A 46 -10.39 4.08 4.52
CA ALA A 46 -9.90 2.73 4.51
C ALA A 46 -10.11 2.10 3.13
N PRO A 47 -9.06 1.52 2.54
CA PRO A 47 -9.17 0.86 1.24
C PRO A 47 -9.74 -0.55 1.39
N ASP A 48 -10.07 -1.15 0.26
CA ASP A 48 -10.49 -2.54 0.24
C ASP A 48 -9.30 -3.48 0.37
N MET A 49 -8.11 -3.03 -0.03
CA MET A 49 -6.90 -3.83 0.02
C MET A 49 -5.69 -2.90 0.08
N VAL A 50 -4.62 -3.39 0.69
CA VAL A 50 -3.35 -2.66 0.75
C VAL A 50 -2.25 -3.51 0.14
N LEU A 51 -1.48 -2.93 -0.78
CA LEU A 51 -0.24 -3.50 -1.27
C LEU A 51 0.88 -2.74 -0.58
N LEU A 52 1.70 -3.44 0.19
CA LEU A 52 2.59 -2.79 1.14
C LEU A 52 4.03 -3.26 0.97
N ASP A 53 4.91 -2.33 0.66
CA ASP A 53 6.34 -2.61 0.65
C ASP A 53 6.85 -2.59 2.09
N ILE A 54 7.63 -3.59 2.46
CA ILE A 54 8.18 -3.68 3.80
C ILE A 54 9.26 -2.63 4.04
N MET A 55 10.07 -2.37 3.04
CA MET A 55 11.22 -1.47 3.17
C MET A 55 10.83 -0.05 2.79
N LEU A 56 10.25 0.66 3.75
CA LEU A 56 9.78 2.02 3.51
C LEU A 56 10.59 3.03 4.31
N PRO A 57 10.71 4.26 3.78
CA PRO A 57 11.24 5.34 4.60
C PRO A 57 10.20 5.77 5.63
N VAL A 58 10.63 6.49 6.64
CA VAL A 58 9.82 7.08 7.70
C VAL A 58 9.24 6.03 8.64
N MET A 59 8.44 5.11 8.12
CA MET A 59 7.83 4.06 8.93
C MET A 59 7.86 2.78 8.09
N ASP A 60 8.44 1.73 8.64
CA ASP A 60 8.58 0.50 7.88
C ASP A 60 7.23 -0.20 7.67
N GLY A 61 7.23 -1.16 6.76
CA GLY A 61 5.99 -1.83 6.39
C GLY A 61 5.35 -2.59 7.53
N TRP A 62 6.16 -3.13 8.45
CA TRP A 62 5.60 -3.87 9.58
C TRP A 62 4.82 -2.96 10.51
N SER A 63 5.32 -1.73 10.71
CA SER A 63 4.61 -0.76 11.56
C SER A 63 3.31 -0.33 10.92
N VAL A 64 3.29 -0.15 9.59
CA VAL A 64 2.07 0.18 8.88
C VAL A 64 1.07 -0.96 9.01
N CYS A 65 1.53 -2.19 8.85
CA CYS A 65 0.67 -3.36 8.98
C CYS A 65 0.05 -3.43 10.36
N ALA A 66 0.85 -3.19 11.41
CA ALA A 66 0.35 -3.22 12.78
C ALA A 66 -0.72 -2.15 12.98
N HIS A 67 -0.50 -0.96 12.45
CA HIS A 67 -1.49 0.12 12.55
C HIS A 67 -2.82 -0.30 11.95
N ILE A 68 -2.76 -0.88 10.75
CA ILE A 68 -3.98 -1.30 10.05
C ILE A 68 -4.69 -2.41 10.83
N ARG A 69 -3.93 -3.36 11.40
CA ARG A 69 -4.52 -4.47 12.13
C ARG A 69 -5.20 -4.04 13.41
N GLU A 70 -4.79 -2.92 13.99
CA GLU A 70 -5.50 -2.38 15.15
C GLU A 70 -6.88 -1.89 14.78
N LYS A 71 -7.06 -1.53 13.51
CA LYS A 71 -8.31 -0.91 13.07
C LYS A 71 -9.25 -1.89 12.39
N ALA A 72 -8.72 -2.81 11.61
CA ALA A 72 -9.57 -3.67 10.80
C ALA A 72 -8.81 -4.87 10.28
N LYS A 73 -9.54 -5.72 9.58
CA LYS A 73 -8.96 -6.90 8.95
C LYS A 73 -8.80 -6.70 7.45
N THR A 74 -8.46 -5.50 7.03
CA THR A 74 -8.23 -5.20 5.63
C THR A 74 -7.17 -6.14 5.06
N PRO A 75 -7.42 -6.76 3.90
CA PRO A 75 -6.40 -7.60 3.28
C PRO A 75 -5.14 -6.80 2.97
N ILE A 76 -4.00 -7.34 3.33
CA ILE A 76 -2.71 -6.73 3.09
C ILE A 76 -1.84 -7.73 2.36
N ILE A 77 -1.30 -7.32 1.22
CA ILE A 77 -0.34 -8.11 0.49
C ILE A 77 1.01 -7.44 0.66
N MET A 78 1.95 -8.15 1.28
CA MET A 78 3.28 -7.61 1.53
C MET A 78 4.14 -7.83 0.31
N LEU A 79 4.82 -6.76 -0.12
CA LEU A 79 5.76 -6.84 -1.22
C LEU A 79 7.15 -6.93 -0.64
N THR A 80 7.89 -7.95 -0.99
CA THR A 80 9.25 -8.06 -0.49
C THR A 80 10.15 -7.18 -1.32
N ALA A 81 11.03 -6.51 -0.64
CA ALA A 81 11.89 -5.58 -1.29
C ALA A 81 12.82 -6.29 -2.22
N LYS A 82 13.29 -7.47 -1.85
CA LYS A 82 14.14 -8.05 -2.70
C LYS A 82 14.35 -9.39 -2.44
N SER A 83 14.70 -9.86 -3.24
CA SER A 83 14.93 -11.09 -3.14
C SER A 83 16.20 -11.44 -2.95
N GLU A 84 16.66 -11.64 -2.63
CA GLU A 84 17.59 -11.95 -2.44
C GLU A 84 18.01 -12.89 -2.54
N VAL A 85 18.28 -13.27 -3.06
CA VAL A 85 18.58 -14.08 -3.19
C VAL A 85 19.33 -14.33 -3.23
#